data_ce1b1d4b1bc44e092e17631975398b7f
#
_entry.id   ce1b1d4b1bc44e092e17631975398b7f
#
_cell.length_a   1.000
_cell.length_b   1.000
_cell.length_c   1.000
_cell.angle_alpha   90.00
_cell.angle_beta   90.00
_cell.angle_gamma   90.00
#
_symmetry.space_group_name_H-M   'P 1'
#
loop_
_entity.id
_entity.type
_entity.pdbx_description
1 polymer ?
#
loop_
_entity_poly.entity_id
_entity_poly.type
_entity_poly.pdbx_seq_one_letter_code
_entity_poly.pdbx_strand_id
1 'polypeptide(L)'
;MASKITYWNNDAANYDARAKKSHKAYQTIIAHIKNELSTEMDVLDMGTGTGEIPIGICSNAKSINASDFSPEMIRIARAKAHKKGIKNISFLVKDGNQLDFRDNSFDVILIINLLHVVPEPENIINEAKRLIKKEGKIIVVTFLNNENLKSRLISNVMKSKGHPITTPFNSNTICELITKHSLKIITRKSLKNIMPVMYITCSN
;
A
#
# COMPACT_ATOMS: atom_id res chain seq x y z
N MET A 1 -11.43 -14.53 -6.73
CA MET A 1 -11.12 -14.08 -5.34
C MET A 1 -10.52 -15.18 -4.47
N ALA A 2 -11.14 -16.36 -4.33
CA ALA A 2 -10.65 -17.43 -3.45
C ALA A 2 -9.15 -17.77 -3.61
N SER A 3 -8.63 -17.91 -4.82
CA SER A 3 -7.21 -18.26 -5.06
C SER A 3 -6.21 -17.21 -4.58
N LYS A 4 -6.56 -15.92 -4.60
CA LYS A 4 -5.68 -14.83 -4.13
C LYS A 4 -5.65 -14.71 -2.61
N ILE A 5 -6.81 -14.89 -1.96
CA ILE A 5 -6.89 -14.96 -0.48
C ILE A 5 -6.01 -16.12 0.00
N THR A 6 -6.11 -17.29 -0.65
CA THR A 6 -5.31 -18.46 -0.30
C THR A 6 -3.81 -18.18 -0.47
N TYR A 7 -3.40 -17.50 -1.56
CA TYR A 7 -1.99 -17.15 -1.77
C TYR A 7 -1.47 -16.29 -0.61
N TRP A 8 -2.14 -15.16 -0.29
CA TRP A 8 -1.67 -14.24 0.72
C TRP A 8 -1.76 -14.81 2.14
N ASN A 9 -2.76 -15.66 2.43
CA ASN A 9 -2.82 -16.37 3.71
C ASN A 9 -1.63 -17.32 3.88
N ASN A 10 -1.30 -18.09 2.85
CA ASN A 10 -0.17 -19.03 2.89
C ASN A 10 1.18 -18.31 2.95
N ASP A 11 1.26 -17.14 2.32
CA ASP A 11 2.47 -16.34 2.23
C ASP A 11 2.75 -15.49 3.46
N ALA A 12 1.74 -15.22 4.28
CA ALA A 12 1.80 -14.28 5.40
C ALA A 12 2.93 -14.60 6.39
N ALA A 13 3.16 -15.88 6.71
CA ALA A 13 4.23 -16.29 7.63
C ALA A 13 5.63 -15.95 7.10
N ASN A 14 5.81 -15.95 5.78
CA ASN A 14 7.10 -15.69 5.12
C ASN A 14 7.24 -14.24 4.64
N TYR A 15 6.16 -13.47 4.69
CA TYR A 15 6.11 -12.11 4.14
C TYR A 15 7.15 -11.19 4.80
N ASP A 16 7.20 -11.18 6.12
CA ASP A 16 8.16 -10.35 6.88
C ASP A 16 9.62 -10.75 6.62
N ALA A 17 9.90 -12.04 6.43
CA ALA A 17 11.25 -12.50 6.10
C ALA A 17 11.72 -11.99 4.72
N ARG A 18 10.79 -11.86 3.77
CA ARG A 18 11.08 -11.25 2.46
C ARG A 18 11.15 -9.72 2.55
N ALA A 19 10.26 -9.09 3.30
CA ALA A 19 10.28 -7.65 3.54
C ALA A 19 11.59 -7.19 4.18
N LYS A 20 12.20 -8.01 5.06
CA LYS A 20 13.53 -7.75 5.63
C LYS A 20 14.62 -7.61 4.57
N LYS A 21 14.56 -8.33 3.45
CA LYS A 21 15.51 -8.18 2.33
C LYS A 21 15.40 -6.80 1.65
N SER A 22 14.25 -6.16 1.76
CA SER A 22 13.96 -4.81 1.25
C SER A 22 13.87 -3.77 2.39
N HIS A 23 14.42 -4.07 3.56
CA HIS A 23 14.28 -3.24 4.78
C HIS A 23 14.64 -1.78 4.52
N LYS A 24 15.76 -1.52 3.84
CA LYS A 24 16.20 -0.14 3.51
C LYS A 24 15.15 0.61 2.67
N ALA A 25 14.52 -0.05 1.71
CA ALA A 25 13.46 0.56 0.90
C ALA A 25 12.21 0.86 1.75
N TYR A 26 11.79 -0.06 2.62
CA TYR A 26 10.68 0.18 3.55
C TYR A 26 10.97 1.34 4.51
N GLN A 27 12.18 1.42 5.08
CA GLN A 27 12.58 2.53 5.94
C GLN A 27 12.55 3.88 5.19
N THR A 28 12.99 3.89 3.93
CA THR A 28 12.90 5.10 3.08
C THR A 28 11.44 5.50 2.83
N ILE A 29 10.55 4.54 2.52
CA ILE A 29 9.12 4.80 2.33
C ILE A 29 8.51 5.35 3.62
N ILE A 30 8.75 4.70 4.76
CA ILE A 30 8.26 5.13 6.08
C ILE A 30 8.74 6.56 6.39
N ALA A 31 10.02 6.88 6.14
CA ALA A 31 10.54 8.22 6.37
C ALA A 31 9.84 9.28 5.49
N HIS A 32 9.58 8.97 4.21
CA HIS A 32 8.84 9.86 3.32
C HIS A 32 7.39 10.06 3.81
N ILE A 33 6.70 8.98 4.21
CA ILE A 33 5.34 9.07 4.73
C ILE A 33 5.29 9.92 6.01
N LYS A 34 6.22 9.73 6.94
CA LYS A 34 6.29 10.52 8.19
C LYS A 34 6.36 12.02 7.95
N ASN A 35 7.04 12.46 6.90
CA ASN A 35 7.13 13.88 6.53
C ASN A 35 5.81 14.46 5.99
N GLU A 36 4.86 13.60 5.61
CA GLU A 36 3.52 14.00 5.12
C GLU A 36 2.46 13.93 6.24
N LEU A 37 2.81 13.44 7.43
CA LEU A 37 1.88 13.21 8.53
C LEU A 37 2.04 14.22 9.66
N SER A 38 0.96 14.40 10.42
CA SER A 38 0.94 15.02 11.75
C SER A 38 0.12 14.19 12.74
N THR A 39 0.35 14.40 14.03
CA THR A 39 -0.36 13.69 15.12
C THR A 39 -1.85 13.99 15.22
N GLU A 40 -2.36 14.89 14.39
CA GLU A 40 -3.79 15.24 14.30
C GLU A 40 -4.51 14.52 13.16
N MET A 41 -3.77 13.80 12.30
CA MET A 41 -4.32 13.19 11.08
C MET A 41 -4.87 11.79 11.32
N ASP A 42 -6.03 11.53 10.74
CA ASP A 42 -6.62 10.20 10.60
C ASP A 42 -6.16 9.58 9.28
N VAL A 43 -5.52 8.40 9.36
CA VAL A 43 -4.86 7.71 8.23
C VAL A 43 -5.57 6.42 7.91
N LEU A 44 -5.70 6.09 6.61
CA LEU A 44 -6.12 4.79 6.12
C LEU A 44 -4.96 4.12 5.37
N ASP A 45 -4.66 2.88 5.69
CA ASP A 45 -3.69 2.03 4.95
C ASP A 45 -4.45 0.88 4.26
N MET A 46 -4.54 0.95 2.94
CA MET A 46 -5.25 -0.02 2.10
C MET A 46 -4.29 -1.10 1.62
N GLY A 47 -4.56 -2.36 1.96
CA GLY A 47 -3.68 -3.49 1.68
C GLY A 47 -2.46 -3.51 2.60
N THR A 48 -2.69 -3.39 3.90
CA THR A 48 -1.64 -3.22 4.92
C THR A 48 -0.70 -4.41 5.08
N GLY A 49 -1.09 -5.59 4.59
CA GLY A 49 -0.35 -6.84 4.81
C GLY A 49 -0.11 -7.10 6.30
N THR A 50 1.12 -7.41 6.66
CA THR A 50 1.53 -7.67 8.06
C THR A 50 1.74 -6.40 8.90
N GLY A 51 1.32 -5.22 8.42
CA GLY A 51 1.30 -3.98 9.19
C GLY A 51 2.65 -3.26 9.32
N GLU A 52 3.62 -3.50 8.45
CA GLU A 52 4.95 -2.89 8.54
C GLU A 52 4.90 -1.35 8.44
N ILE A 53 4.10 -0.83 7.51
CA ILE A 53 3.95 0.62 7.31
C ILE A 53 3.21 1.27 8.48
N PRO A 54 1.97 0.87 8.87
CA PRO A 54 1.24 1.55 9.93
C PRO A 54 1.96 1.46 11.27
N ILE A 55 2.63 0.35 11.58
CA ILE A 55 3.46 0.21 12.77
C ILE A 55 4.65 1.19 12.73
N GLY A 56 5.25 1.39 11.56
CA GLY A 56 6.38 2.30 11.38
C GLY A 56 6.04 3.78 11.52
N ILE A 57 4.79 4.17 11.26
CA ILE A 57 4.34 5.58 11.26
C ILE A 57 3.40 5.94 12.40
N CYS A 58 3.02 5.00 13.28
CA CYS A 58 1.97 5.18 14.29
C CYS A 58 2.20 6.38 15.23
N SER A 59 3.44 6.71 15.53
CA SER A 59 3.79 7.89 16.36
C SER A 59 3.55 9.23 15.66
N ASN A 60 3.30 9.25 14.35
CA ASN A 60 3.11 10.44 13.54
C ASN A 60 1.66 10.66 13.10
N ALA A 61 0.72 9.84 13.58
CA ALA A 61 -0.69 9.92 13.23
C ALA A 61 -1.55 9.89 14.50
N LYS A 62 -2.72 10.53 14.46
CA LYS A 62 -3.73 10.47 15.50
C LYS A 62 -4.32 9.07 15.58
N SER A 63 -4.81 8.57 14.47
CA SER A 63 -5.34 7.21 14.33
C SER A 63 -4.99 6.62 12.97
N ILE A 64 -4.88 5.29 12.92
CA ILE A 64 -4.65 4.58 11.67
C ILE A 64 -5.68 3.44 11.56
N ASN A 65 -6.44 3.43 10.47
CA ASN A 65 -7.22 2.29 10.05
C ASN A 65 -6.42 1.53 8.99
N ALA A 66 -6.13 0.25 9.22
CA ALA A 66 -5.28 -0.57 8.36
C ALA A 66 -6.05 -1.79 7.89
N SER A 67 -6.36 -1.87 6.60
CA SER A 67 -7.19 -2.93 6.01
C SER A 67 -6.38 -3.87 5.14
N ASP A 68 -6.73 -5.15 5.21
CA ASP A 68 -6.26 -6.17 4.27
C ASP A 68 -7.35 -7.24 4.13
N PHE A 69 -7.48 -7.84 2.96
CA PHE A 69 -8.48 -8.88 2.75
C PHE A 69 -8.06 -10.26 3.29
N SER A 70 -6.77 -10.44 3.63
CA SER A 70 -6.21 -11.66 4.22
C SER A 70 -6.34 -11.64 5.75
N PRO A 71 -7.18 -12.52 6.35
CA PRO A 71 -7.27 -12.65 7.81
C PRO A 71 -5.93 -12.96 8.45
N GLU A 72 -5.07 -13.74 7.78
CA GLU A 72 -3.78 -14.16 8.32
C GLU A 72 -2.78 -13.00 8.35
N MET A 73 -2.76 -12.13 7.33
CA MET A 73 -1.99 -10.88 7.35
C MET A 73 -2.40 -10.01 8.54
N ILE A 74 -3.70 -9.79 8.72
CA ILE A 74 -4.24 -8.98 9.82
C ILE A 74 -3.93 -9.62 11.18
N ARG A 75 -3.99 -10.95 11.31
CA ARG A 75 -3.62 -11.65 12.54
C ARG A 75 -2.16 -11.34 12.95
N ILE A 76 -1.24 -11.42 11.98
CA ILE A 76 0.18 -11.12 12.20
C ILE A 76 0.38 -9.64 12.54
N ALA A 77 -0.28 -8.73 11.82
CA ALA A 77 -0.19 -7.29 12.05
C ALA A 77 -0.64 -6.93 13.48
N ARG A 78 -1.78 -7.45 13.93
CA ARG A 78 -2.29 -7.28 15.30
C ARG A 78 -1.30 -7.78 16.36
N ALA A 79 -0.74 -8.97 16.18
CA ALA A 79 0.23 -9.54 17.09
C ALA A 79 1.50 -8.65 17.21
N LYS A 80 1.99 -8.13 16.09
CA LYS A 80 3.15 -7.22 16.06
C LYS A 80 2.86 -5.90 16.77
N ALA A 81 1.71 -5.28 16.53
CA ALA A 81 1.30 -4.03 17.17
C ALA A 81 1.09 -4.22 18.68
N HIS A 82 0.43 -5.31 19.10
CA HIS A 82 0.24 -5.66 20.50
C HIS A 82 1.57 -5.83 21.23
N LYS A 83 2.52 -6.59 20.65
CA LYS A 83 3.86 -6.78 21.21
C LYS A 83 4.61 -5.46 21.44
N LYS A 84 4.31 -4.43 20.64
CA LYS A 84 4.92 -3.10 20.72
C LYS A 84 4.10 -2.11 21.56
N GLY A 85 2.97 -2.53 22.14
CA GLY A 85 2.09 -1.66 22.94
C GLY A 85 1.39 -0.56 22.13
N ILE A 86 1.25 -0.70 20.81
CA ILE A 86 0.64 0.30 19.93
C ILE A 86 -0.88 0.23 20.09
N LYS A 87 -1.53 1.38 20.33
CA LYS A 87 -2.96 1.47 20.63
C LYS A 87 -3.77 2.25 19.59
N ASN A 88 -3.13 3.03 18.73
CA ASN A 88 -3.78 3.91 17.76
C ASN A 88 -3.89 3.32 16.35
N ILE A 89 -3.76 1.99 16.21
CA ILE A 89 -3.98 1.30 14.93
C ILE A 89 -5.15 0.33 15.07
N SER A 90 -6.15 0.46 14.19
CA SER A 90 -7.26 -0.48 14.01
C SER A 90 -7.02 -1.35 12.79
N PHE A 91 -6.79 -2.65 12.99
CA PHE A 91 -6.58 -3.60 11.88
C PHE A 91 -7.90 -4.27 11.49
N LEU A 92 -8.24 -4.24 10.20
CA LEU A 92 -9.54 -4.66 9.67
C LEU A 92 -9.36 -5.69 8.55
N VAL A 93 -10.10 -6.80 8.63
CA VAL A 93 -10.21 -7.75 7.51
C VAL A 93 -11.29 -7.22 6.58
N LYS A 94 -10.89 -6.52 5.51
CA LYS A 94 -11.79 -5.86 4.54
C LYS A 94 -11.18 -5.89 3.14
N ASP A 95 -12.06 -6.00 2.13
CA ASP A 95 -11.68 -5.79 0.74
C ASP A 95 -11.50 -4.28 0.48
N GLY A 96 -10.35 -3.90 -0.07
CA GLY A 96 -10.04 -2.51 -0.38
C GLY A 96 -10.90 -1.90 -1.49
N ASN A 97 -11.67 -2.71 -2.25
CA ASN A 97 -12.59 -2.20 -3.27
C ASN A 97 -13.83 -1.51 -2.68
N GLN A 98 -14.21 -1.83 -1.46
CA GLN A 98 -15.36 -1.25 -0.78
C GLN A 98 -15.16 -1.31 0.74
N LEU A 99 -14.96 -0.18 1.35
CA LEU A 99 -14.72 -0.03 2.79
C LEU A 99 -15.92 0.69 3.45
N ASP A 100 -16.35 0.18 4.61
CA ASP A 100 -17.50 0.72 5.35
C ASP A 100 -17.15 2.01 6.11
N PHE A 101 -16.51 2.96 5.42
CA PHE A 101 -16.24 4.29 5.96
C PHE A 101 -17.07 5.34 5.23
N ARG A 102 -17.37 6.45 5.92
CA ARG A 102 -18.04 7.60 5.33
C ARG A 102 -17.10 8.28 4.33
N ASP A 103 -17.69 8.93 3.32
CA ASP A 103 -16.94 9.77 2.39
C ASP A 103 -16.16 10.86 3.15
N ASN A 104 -15.02 11.24 2.62
CA ASN A 104 -14.19 12.31 3.16
C ASN A 104 -13.79 12.11 4.64
N SER A 105 -13.41 10.89 5.02
CA SER A 105 -13.09 10.51 6.40
C SER A 105 -11.62 10.65 6.78
N PHE A 106 -10.71 10.56 5.80
CA PHE A 106 -9.27 10.46 6.07
C PHE A 106 -8.48 11.66 5.57
N ASP A 107 -7.47 12.08 6.34
CA ASP A 107 -6.52 13.12 5.96
C ASP A 107 -5.46 12.58 5.01
N VAL A 108 -5.05 11.33 5.22
CA VAL A 108 -4.07 10.63 4.36
C VAL A 108 -4.53 9.20 4.10
N ILE A 109 -4.44 8.78 2.83
CA ILE A 109 -4.67 7.40 2.43
C ILE A 109 -3.39 6.84 1.82
N LEU A 110 -2.99 5.67 2.29
CA LEU A 110 -1.82 4.93 1.83
C LEU A 110 -2.25 3.76 0.96
N ILE A 111 -1.62 3.61 -0.20
CA ILE A 111 -1.78 2.49 -1.13
C ILE A 111 -0.38 1.97 -1.45
N ILE A 112 0.15 1.11 -0.58
CA ILE A 112 1.56 0.70 -0.63
C ILE A 112 1.69 -0.72 -1.15
N ASN A 113 2.31 -0.88 -2.32
CA ASN A 113 2.53 -2.17 -2.99
C ASN A 113 1.25 -2.99 -3.23
N LEU A 114 0.10 -2.34 -3.38
CA LEU A 114 -1.20 -2.97 -3.59
C LEU A 114 -1.58 -3.02 -5.08
N LEU A 115 -1.47 -1.90 -5.81
CA LEU A 115 -2.09 -1.75 -7.14
C LEU A 115 -1.59 -2.78 -8.17
N HIS A 116 -0.33 -3.21 -8.10
CA HIS A 116 0.23 -4.17 -9.07
C HIS A 116 -0.21 -5.64 -8.82
N VAL A 117 -0.86 -5.93 -7.69
CA VAL A 117 -1.33 -7.29 -7.33
C VAL A 117 -2.85 -7.43 -7.35
N VAL A 118 -3.59 -6.34 -7.56
CA VAL A 118 -5.04 -6.37 -7.73
C VAL A 118 -5.42 -6.39 -9.21
N PRO A 119 -6.53 -7.07 -9.60
CA PRO A 119 -6.94 -7.15 -11.01
C PRO A 119 -7.47 -5.83 -11.55
N GLU A 120 -8.14 -5.05 -10.72
CA GLU A 120 -8.84 -3.81 -11.03
C GLU A 120 -8.35 -2.68 -10.13
N PRO A 121 -7.12 -2.14 -10.37
CA PRO A 121 -6.54 -1.10 -9.54
C PRO A 121 -7.36 0.20 -9.55
N GLU A 122 -8.16 0.42 -10.59
CA GLU A 122 -9.11 1.53 -10.72
C GLU A 122 -10.09 1.58 -9.55
N ASN A 123 -10.60 0.43 -9.10
CA ASN A 123 -11.57 0.36 -8.00
C ASN A 123 -10.94 0.83 -6.68
N ILE A 124 -9.68 0.44 -6.44
CA ILE A 124 -8.91 0.90 -5.26
C ILE A 124 -8.72 2.43 -5.30
N ILE A 125 -8.39 2.98 -6.47
CA ILE A 125 -8.21 4.44 -6.63
C ILE A 125 -9.54 5.17 -6.44
N ASN A 126 -10.65 4.65 -6.99
CA ASN A 126 -11.97 5.25 -6.83
C ASN A 126 -12.42 5.23 -5.36
N GLU A 127 -12.19 4.13 -4.65
CA GLU A 127 -12.52 4.03 -3.24
C GLU A 127 -11.65 4.97 -2.40
N ALA A 128 -10.36 5.04 -2.66
CA ALA A 128 -9.49 6.01 -2.01
C ALA A 128 -9.96 7.45 -2.27
N LYS A 129 -10.35 7.77 -3.52
CA LYS A 129 -10.88 9.09 -3.88
C LYS A 129 -12.18 9.42 -3.14
N ARG A 130 -13.07 8.45 -2.92
CA ARG A 130 -14.29 8.64 -2.13
C ARG A 130 -13.98 8.95 -0.66
N LEU A 131 -12.98 8.27 -0.10
CA LEU A 131 -12.67 8.31 1.32
C LEU A 131 -11.76 9.46 1.74
N ILE A 132 -10.99 10.04 0.82
CA ILE A 132 -10.07 11.13 1.12
C ILE A 132 -10.82 12.45 1.34
N LYS A 133 -10.44 13.22 2.35
CA LYS A 133 -10.94 14.59 2.57
C LYS A 133 -10.52 15.51 1.41
N LYS A 134 -11.23 16.62 1.24
CA LYS A 134 -10.96 17.60 0.17
C LYS A 134 -9.52 18.08 0.15
N GLU A 135 -8.94 18.37 1.31
CA GLU A 135 -7.55 18.81 1.46
C GLU A 135 -6.59 17.65 1.80
N GLY A 136 -7.09 16.42 1.69
CA GLY A 136 -6.32 15.22 2.02
C GLY A 136 -5.38 14.79 0.91
N LYS A 137 -4.49 13.85 1.23
CA LYS A 137 -3.49 13.31 0.31
C LYS A 137 -3.59 11.81 0.18
N ILE A 138 -3.42 11.30 -1.05
CA ILE A 138 -3.26 9.87 -1.32
C ILE A 138 -1.79 9.64 -1.64
N ILE A 139 -1.17 8.70 -0.93
CA ILE A 139 0.22 8.28 -1.16
C ILE A 139 0.21 6.89 -1.79
N VAL A 140 0.68 6.81 -3.02
CA VAL A 140 0.78 5.58 -3.79
C VAL A 140 2.25 5.18 -3.89
N VAL A 141 2.56 3.93 -3.49
CA VAL A 141 3.88 3.33 -3.72
C VAL A 141 3.68 2.01 -4.44
N THR A 142 4.37 1.81 -5.56
CA THR A 142 4.26 0.57 -6.31
C THR A 142 5.56 0.18 -6.99
N PHE A 143 5.77 -1.13 -7.15
CA PHE A 143 6.85 -1.64 -7.98
C PHE A 143 6.59 -1.35 -9.46
N LEU A 144 7.63 -0.90 -10.15
CA LEU A 144 7.62 -0.70 -11.60
C LEU A 144 8.04 -2.00 -12.30
N ASN A 145 7.11 -2.95 -12.35
CA ASN A 145 7.33 -4.30 -12.87
C ASN A 145 7.62 -4.35 -14.38
N ASN A 146 7.31 -3.26 -15.10
CA ASN A 146 7.43 -3.12 -16.55
C ASN A 146 8.24 -1.87 -16.97
N GLU A 147 9.14 -1.37 -16.12
CA GLU A 147 9.92 -0.15 -16.38
C GLU A 147 11.03 -0.38 -17.40
N ASN A 148 11.71 -1.51 -17.33
CA ASN A 148 12.84 -1.87 -18.19
C ASN A 148 12.97 -3.39 -18.33
N LEU A 149 13.87 -3.85 -19.20
CA LEU A 149 14.08 -5.29 -19.45
C LEU A 149 14.38 -6.08 -18.18
N LYS A 150 15.18 -5.53 -17.26
CA LYS A 150 15.52 -6.18 -16.00
C LYS A 150 14.28 -6.35 -15.10
N SER A 151 13.47 -5.30 -14.93
CA SER A 151 12.25 -5.37 -14.10
C SER A 151 11.21 -6.32 -14.69
N ARG A 152 11.09 -6.36 -16.03
CA ARG A 152 10.22 -7.31 -16.75
C ARG A 152 10.66 -8.76 -16.53
N LEU A 153 11.97 -9.04 -16.64
CA LEU A 153 12.51 -10.38 -16.42
C LEU A 153 12.26 -10.84 -14.98
N ILE A 154 12.57 -9.99 -13.99
CA ILE A 154 12.30 -10.29 -12.57
C ILE A 154 10.81 -10.56 -12.34
N SER A 155 9.94 -9.71 -12.89
CA SER A 155 8.49 -9.86 -12.79
C SER A 155 8.00 -11.20 -13.38
N ASN A 156 8.51 -11.60 -14.54
CA ASN A 156 8.15 -12.87 -15.17
C ASN A 156 8.60 -14.07 -14.32
N VAL A 157 9.81 -14.02 -13.75
CA VAL A 157 10.29 -15.05 -12.81
C VAL A 157 9.44 -15.10 -11.55
N MET A 158 9.00 -13.95 -11.02
CA MET A 158 8.11 -13.92 -9.86
C MET A 158 6.74 -14.52 -10.19
N LYS A 159 6.18 -14.20 -11.36
CA LYS A 159 4.91 -14.77 -11.84
C LYS A 159 5.00 -16.30 -12.00
N SER A 160 6.08 -16.82 -12.59
CA SER A 160 6.29 -18.27 -12.75
C SER A 160 6.40 -19.01 -11.42
N LYS A 161 6.78 -18.30 -10.34
CA LYS A 161 6.78 -18.79 -8.95
C LYS A 161 5.46 -18.56 -8.22
N GLY A 162 4.40 -18.18 -8.93
CA GLY A 162 3.05 -17.98 -8.38
C GLY A 162 2.78 -16.62 -7.74
N HIS A 163 3.71 -15.65 -7.82
CA HIS A 163 3.43 -14.31 -7.27
C HIS A 163 2.32 -13.61 -8.08
N PRO A 164 1.27 -13.08 -7.44
CA PRO A 164 0.05 -12.62 -8.11
C PRO A 164 0.19 -11.21 -8.70
N ILE A 165 1.21 -10.95 -9.50
CA ILE A 165 1.34 -9.70 -10.26
C ILE A 165 0.30 -9.73 -11.38
N THR A 166 -0.75 -8.90 -11.27
CA THR A 166 -1.85 -8.82 -12.24
C THR A 166 -1.72 -7.62 -13.16
N THR A 167 -1.31 -6.48 -12.62
CA THR A 167 -1.22 -5.20 -13.34
C THR A 167 0.22 -4.68 -13.28
N PRO A 168 1.07 -5.01 -14.26
CA PRO A 168 2.45 -4.55 -14.27
C PRO A 168 2.53 -3.08 -14.69
N PHE A 169 3.04 -2.22 -13.80
CA PHE A 169 3.23 -0.79 -14.07
C PHE A 169 4.63 -0.45 -14.56
N ASN A 170 4.72 0.61 -15.37
CA ASN A 170 5.89 1.46 -15.55
C ASN A 170 5.57 2.87 -15.02
N SER A 171 6.55 3.77 -15.06
CA SER A 171 6.41 5.14 -14.53
C SER A 171 5.31 5.95 -15.22
N ASN A 172 5.03 5.71 -16.51
CA ASN A 172 3.97 6.40 -17.24
C ASN A 172 2.60 5.82 -16.88
N THR A 173 2.44 4.50 -16.98
CA THR A 173 1.12 3.84 -16.79
C THR A 173 0.56 4.01 -15.38
N ILE A 174 1.40 4.09 -14.33
CA ILE A 174 0.91 4.40 -12.99
C ILE A 174 0.46 5.87 -12.88
N CYS A 175 1.17 6.81 -13.50
CA CYS A 175 0.75 8.21 -13.52
C CYS A 175 -0.55 8.40 -14.34
N GLU A 176 -0.67 7.72 -15.48
CA GLU A 176 -1.89 7.72 -16.31
C GLU A 176 -3.10 7.19 -15.52
N LEU A 177 -2.93 6.08 -14.78
CA LEU A 177 -3.99 5.55 -13.92
C LEU A 177 -4.46 6.61 -12.91
N ILE A 178 -3.56 7.29 -12.23
CA ILE A 178 -3.88 8.31 -11.22
C ILE A 178 -4.60 9.50 -11.87
N THR A 179 -4.06 10.03 -12.96
CA THR A 179 -4.62 11.23 -13.63
C THR A 179 -5.94 10.94 -14.33
N LYS A 180 -6.14 9.74 -14.90
CA LYS A 180 -7.42 9.29 -15.49
C LYS A 180 -8.58 9.36 -14.47
N HIS A 181 -8.29 9.14 -13.19
CA HIS A 181 -9.26 9.26 -12.10
C HIS A 181 -9.37 10.68 -11.51
N SER A 182 -8.88 11.68 -12.25
CA SER A 182 -8.94 13.11 -11.87
C SER A 182 -8.20 13.44 -10.57
N LEU A 183 -7.21 12.64 -10.21
CA LEU A 183 -6.31 12.95 -9.11
C LEU A 183 -5.11 13.76 -9.64
N LYS A 184 -4.77 14.84 -8.92
CA LYS A 184 -3.63 15.70 -9.25
C LYS A 184 -2.36 15.16 -8.59
N ILE A 185 -1.36 14.81 -9.39
CA ILE A 185 -0.04 14.42 -8.88
C ILE A 185 0.67 15.65 -8.34
N ILE A 186 1.00 15.65 -7.04
CA ILE A 186 1.75 16.70 -6.35
C ILE A 186 3.24 16.43 -6.45
N THR A 187 3.66 15.20 -6.12
CA THR A 187 5.07 14.78 -6.21
C THR A 187 5.16 13.36 -6.77
N ARG A 188 6.27 13.09 -7.45
CA ARG A 188 6.66 11.73 -7.85
C ARG A 188 8.16 11.54 -7.66
N LYS A 189 8.55 10.39 -7.10
CA LYS A 189 9.95 10.05 -6.86
C LYS A 189 10.20 8.59 -7.23
N SER A 190 11.24 8.32 -8.01
CA SER A 190 11.71 6.95 -8.22
C SER A 190 12.69 6.58 -7.10
N LEU A 191 12.37 5.53 -6.37
CA LEU A 191 13.22 4.99 -5.31
C LEU A 191 14.05 3.84 -5.86
N LYS A 192 15.38 3.92 -5.66
CA LYS A 192 16.31 2.86 -6.10
C LYS A 192 16.10 1.59 -5.26
N ASN A 193 15.79 0.50 -5.93
CA ASN A 193 15.70 -0.85 -5.36
C ASN A 193 16.10 -1.86 -6.45
N ILE A 194 16.16 -3.16 -6.12
CA ILE A 194 16.39 -4.27 -7.08
C ILE A 194 15.39 -4.17 -8.23
N MET A 195 14.10 -3.97 -7.91
CA MET A 195 13.05 -3.56 -8.85
C MET A 195 12.73 -2.08 -8.55
N PRO A 196 12.70 -1.18 -9.54
CA PRO A 196 12.38 0.22 -9.31
C PRO A 196 11.02 0.37 -8.62
N VAL A 197 10.92 1.36 -7.72
CA VAL A 197 9.70 1.68 -6.98
C VAL A 197 9.33 3.13 -7.26
N MET A 198 8.07 3.38 -7.57
CA MET A 198 7.54 4.74 -7.68
C MET A 198 6.81 5.12 -6.40
N TYR A 199 7.16 6.27 -5.85
CA TYR A 199 6.47 6.96 -4.76
C TYR A 199 5.76 8.19 -5.34
N ILE A 200 4.44 8.28 -5.14
CA ILE A 200 3.60 9.36 -5.66
C ILE A 200 2.75 9.90 -4.51
N THR A 201 2.71 11.23 -4.39
CA THR A 201 1.70 11.92 -3.58
C THR A 201 0.73 12.62 -4.53
N CYS A 202 -0.57 12.41 -4.34
CA CYS A 202 -1.62 13.06 -5.11
C CYS A 202 -2.77 13.53 -4.23
N SER A 203 -3.61 14.42 -4.77
CA SER A 203 -4.80 14.97 -4.14
C SER A 203 -6.00 14.95 -5.10
N ASN A 204 -7.19 15.23 -4.59
CA ASN A 204 -8.37 15.51 -5.40
C ASN A 204 -8.18 16.77 -6.24
#